data_1444291eb1a6d90bbd4c27dded0f9cc0
#
_entry.id   1444291eb1a6d90bbd4c27dded0f9cc0
#
_cell.length_a   1.000
_cell.length_b   1.000
_cell.length_c   1.000
_cell.angle_alpha   90.00
_cell.angle_beta   90.00
_cell.angle_gamma   90.00
#
_symmetry.space_group_name_H-M   'P 1'
#
loop_
_entity.id
_entity.type
_entity.pdbx_description
1 polymer ?
#
loop_
_entity_poly.entity_id
_entity_poly.type
_entity_poly.pdbx_seq_one_letter_code
_entity_poly.pdbx_strand_id
1 'polypeptide(L)'
;EMTPQERKLWFGFLRDYPIKIYNQRVIEFFIVDFYCAEAKLVIELDGSQHYTEQGQLYDHERSCIIEQYGIEVLRFSNREVNRQFEAVCAQIDRTIQQRLNTAE
;
A
#
# COMPACT_ATOMS: atom_id res chain seq x y z
N GLU A 1 10.88 -9.71 -5.82
CA GLU A 1 10.80 -10.53 -4.62
C GLU A 1 10.26 -9.76 -3.46
N MET A 2 9.41 -10.41 -2.69
CA MET A 2 8.79 -9.76 -1.55
C MET A 2 9.69 -9.85 -0.32
N THR A 3 9.71 -8.77 0.46
CA THR A 3 10.38 -8.79 1.76
C THR A 3 9.58 -9.68 2.73
N PRO A 4 10.16 -10.05 3.88
CA PRO A 4 9.40 -10.84 4.86
C PRO A 4 8.10 -10.17 5.29
N GLN A 5 8.09 -8.84 5.45
CA GLN A 5 6.90 -8.12 5.86
C GLN A 5 5.86 -8.10 4.75
N GLU A 6 6.29 -7.95 3.50
CA GLU A 6 5.38 -8.03 2.36
C GLU A 6 4.77 -9.42 2.27
N ARG A 7 5.58 -10.47 2.48
CA ARG A 7 5.07 -11.83 2.47
C ARG A 7 4.05 -12.05 3.57
N LYS A 8 4.33 -11.52 4.75
CA LYS A 8 3.40 -11.67 5.88
C LYS A 8 2.05 -11.05 5.55
N LEU A 9 2.07 -9.83 5.02
CA LEU A 9 0.83 -9.13 4.70
C LEU A 9 0.11 -9.80 3.54
N TRP A 10 0.86 -10.22 2.53
CA TRP A 10 0.26 -10.83 1.35
C TRP A 10 -0.40 -12.16 1.67
N PHE A 11 0.37 -13.09 2.25
CA PHE A 11 -0.16 -14.43 2.51
C PHE A 11 -1.10 -14.46 3.72
N GLY A 12 -0.94 -13.54 4.64
CA GLY A 12 -1.77 -13.51 5.84
C GLY A 12 -3.08 -12.75 5.67
N PHE A 13 -3.19 -11.90 4.66
CA PHE A 13 -4.38 -11.06 4.54
C PHE A 13 -4.75 -10.71 3.11
N LEU A 14 -3.82 -10.12 2.36
CA LEU A 14 -4.20 -9.48 1.09
C LEU A 14 -4.58 -10.48 0.01
N ARG A 15 -3.88 -11.61 -0.04
CA ARG A 15 -4.13 -12.60 -1.11
C ARG A 15 -5.57 -13.10 -1.09
N ASP A 16 -6.11 -13.30 0.09
CA ASP A 16 -7.45 -13.88 0.25
C ASP A 16 -8.52 -12.82 0.51
N TYR A 17 -8.16 -11.54 0.40
CA TYR A 17 -9.14 -10.47 0.59
C TYR A 17 -10.24 -10.57 -0.47
N PRO A 18 -11.51 -10.32 -0.11
CA PRO A 18 -12.62 -10.48 -1.07
C PRO A 18 -12.52 -9.63 -2.33
N ILE A 19 -11.93 -8.44 -2.22
CA ILE A 19 -11.71 -7.57 -3.38
C ILE A 19 -10.30 -7.81 -3.89
N LYS A 20 -10.14 -7.93 -5.19
CA LYS A 20 -8.85 -8.30 -5.78
C LYS A 20 -7.77 -7.29 -5.44
N ILE A 21 -6.65 -7.79 -4.94
CA ILE A 21 -5.46 -7.00 -4.66
C ILE A 21 -4.30 -7.63 -5.43
N TYR A 22 -3.54 -6.79 -6.11
CA TYR A 22 -2.37 -7.22 -6.86
C TYR A 22 -1.12 -6.91 -6.09
N ASN A 23 -0.13 -7.79 -6.15
CA ASN A 23 1.17 -7.51 -5.57
C ASN A 23 2.13 -7.05 -6.66
N GLN A 24 2.97 -6.09 -6.33
CA GLN A 24 4.01 -5.57 -7.22
C GLN A 24 3.45 -5.16 -8.58
N ARG A 25 2.64 -4.14 -8.55
CA ARG A 25 1.99 -3.65 -9.76
C ARG A 25 2.69 -2.38 -10.24
N VAL A 26 2.73 -2.19 -11.56
CA VAL A 26 3.25 -0.97 -12.15
C VAL A 26 2.11 0.01 -12.35
N ILE A 27 2.25 1.21 -11.81
CA ILE A 27 1.32 2.31 -12.04
C ILE A 27 2.14 3.44 -12.65
N GLU A 28 1.82 3.81 -13.87
CA GLU A 28 2.61 4.74 -14.65
C GLU A 28 4.04 4.21 -14.76
N PHE A 29 5.00 4.86 -14.12
CA PHE A 29 6.39 4.45 -14.16
C PHE A 29 6.84 3.84 -12.83
N PHE A 30 5.92 3.68 -11.87
CA PHE A 30 6.29 3.30 -10.51
C PHE A 30 5.81 1.90 -10.19
N ILE A 31 6.66 1.14 -9.53
CA ILE A 31 6.28 -0.16 -9.00
C ILE A 31 5.76 0.06 -7.59
N VAL A 32 4.54 -0.40 -7.33
CA VAL A 32 3.95 -0.29 -5.98
C VAL A 32 3.89 -1.68 -5.38
N ASP A 33 3.93 -1.74 -4.04
CA ASP A 33 3.96 -3.03 -3.35
C ASP A 33 2.65 -3.78 -3.54
N PHE A 34 1.53 -3.11 -3.30
CA PHE A 34 0.20 -3.73 -3.46
C PHE A 34 -0.76 -2.70 -4.03
N TYR A 35 -1.70 -3.16 -4.84
CA TYR A 35 -2.67 -2.28 -5.47
C TYR A 35 -4.04 -2.94 -5.52
N CYS A 36 -5.05 -2.21 -5.03
CA CYS A 36 -6.45 -2.59 -5.17
C CYS A 36 -7.07 -1.66 -6.21
N ALA A 37 -7.30 -2.20 -7.41
CA ALA A 37 -7.77 -1.37 -8.51
C ALA A 37 -9.20 -0.88 -8.29
N GLU A 38 -10.06 -1.71 -7.71
CA GLU A 38 -11.45 -1.32 -7.50
C GLU A 38 -11.58 -0.18 -6.52
N ALA A 39 -10.75 -0.17 -5.48
CA ALA A 39 -10.77 0.90 -4.49
C ALA A 39 -9.82 2.03 -4.84
N LYS A 40 -9.00 1.86 -5.87
CA LYS A 40 -7.95 2.80 -6.23
C LYS A 40 -7.07 3.10 -5.02
N LEU A 41 -6.55 2.04 -4.43
CA LEU A 41 -5.74 2.14 -3.22
C LEU A 41 -4.41 1.44 -3.44
N VAL A 42 -3.33 2.16 -3.17
CA VAL A 42 -1.98 1.61 -3.15
C VAL A 42 -1.60 1.40 -1.69
N ILE A 43 -0.99 0.25 -1.39
CA ILE A 43 -0.49 -0.05 -0.05
C ILE A 43 1.01 -0.23 -0.17
N GLU A 44 1.77 0.49 0.65
CA GLU A 44 3.22 0.47 0.61
C GLU A 44 3.77 0.16 1.98
N LEU A 45 4.82 -0.64 2.03
CA LEU A 45 5.51 -0.96 3.26
C LEU A 45 6.89 -0.31 3.22
N ASP A 46 7.18 0.51 4.20
CA ASP A 46 8.44 1.23 4.27
C ASP A 46 9.41 0.52 5.17
N GLY A 47 10.59 0.21 4.62
CA GLY A 47 11.67 -0.28 5.43
C GLY A 47 12.25 0.83 6.29
N SER A 48 13.16 0.46 7.17
CA SER A 48 13.69 1.40 8.14
C SER A 48 14.90 2.17 7.62
N GLN A 49 15.26 2.01 6.35
CA GLN A 49 16.47 2.59 5.84
C GLN A 49 16.26 3.92 5.16
N HIS A 50 17.24 4.77 5.29
CA HIS A 50 17.60 5.83 4.35
C HIS A 50 16.55 6.88 4.10
N TYR A 51 16.31 7.67 5.12
CA TYR A 51 15.52 8.88 4.92
C TYR A 51 16.46 10.03 4.58
N THR A 52 17.13 9.92 3.42
CA THR A 52 17.87 11.06 2.90
C THR A 52 16.86 12.07 2.38
N GLU A 53 17.29 13.33 2.30
CA GLU A 53 16.40 14.35 1.75
C GLU A 53 15.98 14.02 0.35
N GLN A 54 16.91 13.52 -0.47
CA GLN A 54 16.60 13.17 -1.85
C GLN A 54 15.60 12.03 -1.92
N GLY A 55 15.74 11.03 -1.06
CA GLY A 55 14.80 9.91 -1.02
C GLY A 55 13.42 10.33 -0.61
N GLN A 56 13.33 11.21 0.39
CA GLN A 56 12.04 11.72 0.84
C GLN A 56 11.36 12.55 -0.24
N LEU A 57 12.13 13.37 -0.93
CA LEU A 57 11.58 14.18 -2.01
C LEU A 57 11.06 13.30 -3.14
N TYR A 58 11.82 12.28 -3.51
CA TYR A 58 11.41 11.35 -4.55
C TYR A 58 10.10 10.66 -4.17
N ASP A 59 10.00 10.18 -2.92
CA ASP A 59 8.80 9.52 -2.45
C ASP A 59 7.61 10.46 -2.46
N HIS A 60 7.81 11.70 -2.08
CA HIS A 60 6.74 12.68 -2.08
C HIS A 60 6.24 12.95 -3.50
N GLU A 61 7.17 13.15 -4.44
CA GLU A 61 6.79 13.39 -5.83
C GLU A 61 6.06 12.20 -6.43
N ARG A 62 6.54 11.00 -6.12
CA ARG A 62 5.93 9.76 -6.57
C ARG A 62 4.49 9.65 -6.07
N SER A 63 4.29 9.92 -4.79
CA SER A 63 2.95 9.85 -4.20
C SER A 63 2.03 10.91 -4.83
N CYS A 64 2.53 12.11 -5.06
CA CYS A 64 1.74 13.17 -5.68
C CYS A 64 1.28 12.77 -7.08
N ILE A 65 2.17 12.16 -7.86
CA ILE A 65 1.82 11.73 -9.21
C ILE A 65 0.75 10.65 -9.16
N ILE A 66 0.92 9.68 -8.28
CA ILE A 66 -0.06 8.59 -8.14
C ILE A 66 -1.41 9.16 -7.70
N GLU A 67 -1.40 10.10 -6.75
CA GLU A 67 -2.63 10.66 -6.23
C GLU A 67 -3.37 11.51 -7.26
N GLN A 68 -2.68 12.03 -8.26
CA GLN A 68 -3.35 12.76 -9.33
C GLN A 68 -4.32 11.88 -10.12
N TYR A 69 -4.15 10.58 -10.07
CA TYR A 69 -5.05 9.65 -10.74
C TYR A 69 -6.21 9.22 -9.86
N GLY A 70 -6.41 9.90 -8.73
CA GLY A 70 -7.48 9.53 -7.82
C GLY A 70 -7.17 8.32 -6.97
N ILE A 71 -5.89 7.97 -6.86
CA ILE A 71 -5.45 6.79 -6.13
C ILE A 71 -4.92 7.26 -4.78
N GLU A 72 -5.41 6.63 -3.71
CA GLU A 72 -4.90 6.91 -2.37
C GLU A 72 -3.70 6.01 -2.09
N VAL A 73 -2.69 6.54 -1.41
CA VAL A 73 -1.51 5.77 -1.01
C VAL A 73 -1.55 5.60 0.50
N LEU A 74 -1.57 4.37 0.95
CA LEU A 74 -1.59 4.02 2.37
C LEU A 74 -0.26 3.38 2.72
N ARG A 75 0.45 3.95 3.69
CA ARG A 75 1.79 3.50 4.03
C ARG A 75 1.84 2.95 5.44
N PHE A 76 2.57 1.87 5.60
CA PHE A 76 2.85 1.28 6.91
C PHE A 76 4.33 1.00 7.01
N SER A 77 4.87 1.12 8.22
CA SER A 77 6.24 0.71 8.45
C SER A 77 6.31 -0.80 8.57
N ASN A 78 7.49 -1.35 8.32
CA ASN A 78 7.71 -2.77 8.56
C ASN A 78 7.47 -3.12 10.03
N ARG A 79 7.80 -2.19 10.93
CA ARG A 79 7.57 -2.40 12.35
C ARG A 79 6.09 -2.55 12.66
N GLU A 80 5.25 -1.72 12.04
CA GLU A 80 3.81 -1.84 12.24
C GLU A 80 3.29 -3.20 11.78
N VAL A 81 3.76 -3.66 10.63
CA VAL A 81 3.35 -4.98 10.14
C VAL A 81 3.77 -6.07 11.10
N ASN A 82 4.97 -5.95 11.68
CA ASN A 82 5.48 -6.96 12.60
C ASN A 82 4.78 -6.94 13.95
N ARG A 83 4.45 -5.76 14.45
CA ARG A 83 3.97 -5.62 15.83
C ARG A 83 2.49 -5.34 15.95
N GLN A 84 1.87 -4.82 14.91
CA GLN A 84 0.46 -4.45 14.95
C GLN A 84 -0.25 -4.95 13.71
N PHE A 85 0.01 -6.20 13.38
CA PHE A 85 -0.49 -6.78 12.13
C PHE A 85 -2.00 -6.65 11.99
N GLU A 86 -2.74 -6.97 13.08
CA GLU A 86 -4.19 -6.93 13.00
C GLU A 86 -4.70 -5.51 12.80
N ALA A 87 -4.04 -4.53 13.43
CA ALA A 87 -4.43 -3.14 13.25
C ALA A 87 -4.16 -2.67 11.80
N VAL A 88 -3.04 -3.12 11.23
CA VAL A 88 -2.73 -2.82 9.83
C VAL A 88 -3.82 -3.39 8.92
N CYS A 89 -4.15 -4.66 9.11
CA CYS A 89 -5.19 -5.31 8.29
C CYS A 89 -6.53 -4.61 8.44
N ALA A 90 -6.90 -4.24 9.66
CA ALA A 90 -8.16 -3.55 9.91
C ALA A 90 -8.21 -2.19 9.23
N GLN A 91 -7.10 -1.48 9.23
CA GLN A 91 -7.07 -0.16 8.58
C GLN A 91 -7.17 -0.31 7.06
N ILE A 92 -6.51 -1.31 6.49
CA ILE A 92 -6.60 -1.57 5.06
C ILE A 92 -8.05 -1.89 4.69
N ASP A 93 -8.67 -2.78 5.43
CA ASP A 93 -10.06 -3.18 5.16
C ASP A 93 -10.99 -1.97 5.25
N ARG A 94 -10.85 -1.18 6.30
CA ARG A 94 -11.69 0.00 6.49
C ARG A 94 -11.51 0.99 5.34
N THR A 95 -10.26 1.22 4.92
CA THR A 95 -9.98 2.16 3.85
C THR A 95 -10.58 1.68 2.53
N ILE A 96 -10.43 0.38 2.23
CA ILE A 96 -11.02 -0.16 1.02
C ILE A 96 -12.53 0.01 1.03
N GLN A 97 -13.18 -0.33 2.13
CA GLN A 97 -14.63 -0.21 2.23
C GLN A 97 -15.10 1.23 2.10
N GLN A 98 -14.39 2.16 2.73
CA GLN A 98 -14.74 3.57 2.60
C GLN A 98 -14.61 4.05 1.16
N ARG A 99 -13.55 3.67 0.47
CA ARG A 99 -13.35 4.12 -0.89
C ARG A 99 -14.38 3.50 -1.84
N LEU A 100 -14.74 2.25 -1.62
CA LEU A 100 -15.78 1.62 -2.44
C LEU A 100 -17.14 2.27 -2.22
N ASN A 101 -17.44 2.65 -0.99
CA ASN A 101 -18.73 3.27 -0.67
C ASN A 101 -18.86 4.68 -1.23
N THR A 102 -17.75 5.38 -1.42
CA THR A 102 -17.77 6.76 -1.92
C THR A 102 -17.49 6.84 -3.41
N ALA A 103 -17.33 5.72 -4.09
CA ALA A 103 -16.93 5.69 -5.49
C ALA A 103 -18.13 5.72 -6.44
N GLU A 104 -19.24 6.22 -5.99
CA GLU A 104 -20.42 6.29 -6.86
C GLU A 104 -20.43 7.55 -7.70
#